data_5b3d4f2d4ba6b97311ae910ea8522a25
#
_entry.id   5b3d4f2d4ba6b97311ae910ea8522a25
#
_cell.length_a   1.000
_cell.length_b   1.000
_cell.length_c   1.000
_cell.angle_alpha   90.00
_cell.angle_beta   90.00
_cell.angle_gamma   90.00
#
_symmetry.space_group_name_H-M   'P 1'
#
loop_
_entity.id
_entity.type
_entity.pdbx_description
1 polymer ?
#
loop_
_entity_poly.entity_id
_entity_poly.type
_entity_poly.pdbx_seq_one_letter_code
_entity_poly.pdbx_strand_id
1 'polypeptide(L)'
;MGASIGDIIDLKTTDSSIKGSLIPRYEHSDDKHIVVKLDNGYNIGVKLDSIREIKLVSKCGPPAFKQPPLPQVDDSLPVVAIIGTGGTIASRIDYRTGGVHPQFSAQDLYAVVPEIAKYAQIRAVPLFNVYSEHVNAGHWTKISEKIIEILPSGVDGVVVAHGTDTMAYTSAALSFALSGVGVPVVMVGSQRSTDRPSSDAALNLVGAVVAAAQLSYSGVFVAMHSSVNDDVVAIHSGCRVRKNHTSRRDAFESIDVTPSAYVKEGKVKVMNKRLPVRDKQRRFESKCNFERNVALIKFHPNLRSSLIDYLANSGYRGIIFEGTGLGHISEDCYSSIAKAVERGIVVGVSSQCIWGRVSLTVYDSGRDLLKCGVLPLGNMLSETALVKLMWVLGNTSSVDDAKRLMLENIAGEYTLRSPLDRRPS
;
A
#
# COMPACT_ATOMS: atom_id res chain seq x y z
N MET A 1 -17.57 25.21 32.48
CA MET A 1 -17.72 23.75 32.64
C MET A 1 -16.41 23.17 33.11
N GLY A 2 -16.41 22.22 34.05
CA GLY A 2 -15.19 21.59 34.56
C GLY A 2 -14.76 20.32 33.77
N ALA A 3 -15.22 20.14 32.52
CA ALA A 3 -14.85 19.03 31.71
C ALA A 3 -13.62 19.35 30.85
N SER A 4 -12.67 18.45 30.85
CA SER A 4 -11.43 18.50 30.06
C SER A 4 -11.45 17.48 28.95
N ILE A 5 -10.57 17.63 27.93
CA ILE A 5 -10.39 16.65 26.88
C ILE A 5 -10.04 15.29 27.52
N GLY A 6 -10.75 14.23 27.06
CA GLY A 6 -10.66 12.88 27.61
C GLY A 6 -11.78 12.53 28.61
N ASP A 7 -12.46 13.52 29.20
CA ASP A 7 -13.54 13.27 30.13
C ASP A 7 -14.78 12.68 29.43
N ILE A 8 -15.48 11.80 30.12
CA ILE A 8 -16.77 11.28 29.65
C ILE A 8 -17.87 12.27 30.01
N ILE A 9 -18.56 12.73 29.00
CA ILE A 9 -19.67 13.68 29.13
C ILE A 9 -20.97 13.07 28.59
N ASP A 10 -22.10 13.52 29.14
CA ASP A 10 -23.43 13.26 28.65
C ASP A 10 -24.05 14.59 28.20
N LEU A 11 -24.35 14.68 26.92
CA LEU A 11 -24.91 15.87 26.27
C LEU A 11 -26.37 15.65 25.99
N LYS A 12 -27.25 16.52 26.48
CA LYS A 12 -28.61 16.61 26.02
C LYS A 12 -28.77 17.71 25.00
N THR A 13 -29.11 17.33 23.80
CA THR A 13 -29.49 18.27 22.73
C THR A 13 -30.99 18.49 22.70
N THR A 14 -31.48 19.31 21.78
CA THR A 14 -32.92 19.48 21.52
C THR A 14 -33.59 18.16 21.17
N ASP A 15 -32.86 17.24 20.51
CA ASP A 15 -33.50 16.08 19.85
C ASP A 15 -32.92 14.73 20.33
N SER A 16 -31.83 14.73 21.10
CA SER A 16 -31.15 13.48 21.50
C SER A 16 -30.31 13.64 22.75
N SER A 17 -29.93 12.51 23.37
CA SER A 17 -28.88 12.43 24.39
C SER A 17 -27.67 11.69 23.83
N ILE A 18 -26.47 12.26 24.03
CA ILE A 18 -25.22 11.79 23.43
C ILE A 18 -24.19 11.65 24.54
N LYS A 19 -23.79 10.41 24.80
CA LYS A 19 -22.76 10.09 25.78
C LYS A 19 -21.48 9.66 25.09
N GLY A 20 -20.33 10.18 25.54
CA GLY A 20 -19.04 9.81 25.00
C GLY A 20 -17.90 10.63 25.54
N SER A 21 -16.70 10.39 25.05
CA SER A 21 -15.49 11.12 25.47
C SER A 21 -15.36 12.42 24.71
N LEU A 22 -15.09 13.51 25.42
CA LEU A 22 -14.77 14.80 24.81
C LEU A 22 -13.39 14.71 24.14
N ILE A 23 -13.32 14.96 22.83
CA ILE A 23 -12.06 14.95 22.09
C ILE A 23 -11.73 16.33 21.52
N PRO A 24 -10.44 16.62 21.22
CA PRO A 24 -10.03 17.89 20.65
C PRO A 24 -10.69 18.13 19.30
N ARG A 25 -10.92 19.39 19.00
CA ARG A 25 -11.31 19.82 17.64
C ARG A 25 -10.10 19.82 16.71
N TYR A 26 -10.34 19.63 15.42
CA TYR A 26 -9.30 19.82 14.40
C TYR A 26 -8.90 21.30 14.31
N GLU A 27 -7.64 21.56 13.98
CA GLU A 27 -7.06 22.90 13.87
C GLU A 27 -7.83 23.83 12.92
N HIS A 28 -8.45 23.28 11.88
CA HIS A 28 -9.28 24.03 10.90
C HIS A 28 -10.79 23.85 11.12
N SER A 29 -11.22 23.40 12.30
CA SER A 29 -12.65 23.29 12.62
C SER A 29 -13.23 24.61 13.09
N ASP A 30 -14.54 24.79 12.91
CA ASP A 30 -15.26 25.97 13.40
C ASP A 30 -15.35 25.99 14.95
N ASP A 31 -15.68 27.16 15.50
CA ASP A 31 -15.86 27.36 16.94
C ASP A 31 -17.28 26.98 17.43
N LYS A 32 -18.14 26.50 16.54
CA LYS A 32 -19.57 26.28 16.81
C LYS A 32 -19.92 24.84 17.19
N HIS A 33 -18.94 23.92 17.13
CA HIS A 33 -19.15 22.50 17.43
C HIS A 33 -18.18 22.00 18.50
N ILE A 34 -18.61 21.04 19.28
CA ILE A 34 -17.71 20.18 20.08
C ILE A 34 -17.70 18.77 19.47
N VAL A 35 -16.60 18.06 19.62
CA VAL A 35 -16.47 16.72 19.09
C VAL A 35 -16.50 15.71 20.23
N VAL A 36 -17.39 14.72 20.10
CA VAL A 36 -17.57 13.64 21.07
C VAL A 36 -17.31 12.32 20.39
N LYS A 37 -16.46 11.50 21.00
CA LYS A 37 -16.23 10.12 20.59
C LYS A 37 -17.22 9.22 21.32
N LEU A 38 -18.04 8.50 20.56
CA LEU A 38 -19.02 7.56 21.09
C LEU A 38 -18.35 6.23 21.48
N ASP A 39 -19.02 5.43 22.31
CA ASP A 39 -18.54 4.10 22.73
C ASP A 39 -18.39 3.12 21.55
N ASN A 40 -19.10 3.38 20.45
CA ASN A 40 -18.95 2.62 19.18
C ASN A 40 -17.79 3.09 18.31
N GLY A 41 -16.94 4.03 18.80
CA GLY A 41 -15.75 4.53 18.12
C GLY A 41 -15.99 5.65 17.11
N TYR A 42 -17.22 6.04 16.80
CA TYR A 42 -17.51 7.18 15.91
C TYR A 42 -17.31 8.51 16.61
N ASN A 43 -16.76 9.48 15.88
CA ASN A 43 -16.67 10.87 16.33
C ASN A 43 -17.85 11.64 15.73
N ILE A 44 -18.57 12.37 16.56
CA ILE A 44 -19.66 13.24 16.11
C ILE A 44 -19.41 14.68 16.53
N GLY A 45 -19.67 15.60 15.62
CA GLY A 45 -19.71 17.03 15.90
C GLY A 45 -21.07 17.42 16.43
N VAL A 46 -21.14 18.00 17.62
CA VAL A 46 -22.38 18.50 18.23
C VAL A 46 -22.36 20.00 18.23
N LYS A 47 -23.37 20.62 17.61
CA LYS A 47 -23.46 22.09 17.52
C LYS A 47 -23.71 22.68 18.91
N LEU A 48 -22.94 23.65 19.32
CA LEU A 48 -23.04 24.25 20.66
C LEU A 48 -24.44 24.81 20.96
N ASP A 49 -25.05 25.47 19.98
CA ASP A 49 -26.40 26.05 20.10
C ASP A 49 -27.50 25.01 20.31
N SER A 50 -27.27 23.74 19.94
CA SER A 50 -28.23 22.65 20.13
C SER A 50 -28.14 22.00 21.51
N ILE A 51 -27.10 22.32 22.29
CA ILE A 51 -26.84 21.68 23.57
C ILE A 51 -27.65 22.40 24.66
N ARG A 52 -28.53 21.67 25.35
CA ARG A 52 -29.32 22.16 26.47
C ARG A 52 -28.65 21.90 27.82
N GLU A 53 -27.99 20.75 27.94
CA GLU A 53 -27.38 20.33 29.19
C GLU A 53 -26.10 19.55 28.88
N ILE A 54 -25.04 19.78 29.67
CA ILE A 54 -23.80 18.99 29.67
C ILE A 54 -23.58 18.49 31.07
N LYS A 55 -23.52 17.18 31.25
CA LYS A 55 -23.14 16.53 32.51
C LYS A 55 -21.77 15.88 32.36
N LEU A 56 -20.89 16.17 33.32
CA LEU A 56 -19.65 15.41 33.48
C LEU A 56 -20.02 14.06 34.15
N VAL A 57 -19.84 12.95 33.40
CA VAL A 57 -20.14 11.61 33.91
C VAL A 57 -18.94 11.04 34.64
N SER A 58 -17.74 11.23 34.12
CA SER A 58 -16.50 10.77 34.75
C SER A 58 -15.34 11.67 34.34
N LYS A 59 -14.53 12.05 35.30
CA LYS A 59 -13.21 12.62 35.06
C LYS A 59 -12.27 11.48 34.72
N CYS A 60 -12.02 11.34 33.43
CA CYS A 60 -10.99 10.46 32.94
C CYS A 60 -9.82 11.35 32.55
N GLY A 61 -8.76 11.36 33.32
CA GLY A 61 -7.49 11.85 32.80
C GLY A 61 -7.15 11.12 31.50
N PRO A 62 -6.19 11.60 30.70
CA PRO A 62 -5.80 10.90 29.50
C PRO A 62 -5.57 9.42 29.86
N PRO A 63 -6.21 8.48 29.16
CA PRO A 63 -6.14 7.07 29.54
C PRO A 63 -4.69 6.63 29.58
N ALA A 64 -4.17 6.39 30.79
CA ALA A 64 -2.85 5.79 30.97
C ALA A 64 -2.98 4.33 30.53
N PHE A 65 -2.49 4.05 29.33
CA PHE A 65 -2.45 2.68 28.84
C PHE A 65 -1.47 1.88 29.69
N LYS A 66 -1.98 0.89 30.43
CA LYS A 66 -1.15 -0.16 31.00
C LYS A 66 -0.86 -1.15 29.87
N GLN A 67 0.40 -1.20 29.44
CA GLN A 67 0.84 -2.21 28.48
C GLN A 67 0.51 -3.59 29.05
N PRO A 68 -0.20 -4.46 28.31
CA PRO A 68 -0.40 -5.82 28.74
C PRO A 68 0.96 -6.53 28.82
N PRO A 69 1.11 -7.54 29.70
CA PRO A 69 2.31 -8.35 29.73
C PRO A 69 2.52 -8.99 28.35
N LEU A 70 3.79 -9.15 27.97
CA LEU A 70 4.12 -9.90 26.76
C LEU A 70 3.53 -11.29 26.85
N PRO A 71 2.85 -11.79 25.80
CA PRO A 71 2.41 -13.19 25.78
C PRO A 71 3.62 -14.11 25.87
N GLN A 72 3.46 -15.26 26.51
CA GLN A 72 4.44 -16.34 26.40
C GLN A 72 4.42 -16.80 24.93
N VAL A 73 5.50 -16.58 24.22
CA VAL A 73 5.66 -17.00 22.83
C VAL A 73 6.48 -18.29 22.82
N ASP A 74 6.03 -19.26 22.07
CA ASP A 74 6.74 -20.52 21.86
C ASP A 74 7.99 -20.27 21.00
N ASP A 75 9.17 -20.59 21.54
CA ASP A 75 10.46 -20.38 20.87
C ASP A 75 10.63 -21.26 19.60
N SER A 76 9.79 -22.26 19.41
CA SER A 76 9.76 -23.07 18.18
C SER A 76 9.06 -22.41 17.00
N LEU A 77 8.31 -21.30 17.22
CA LEU A 77 7.59 -20.60 16.17
C LEU A 77 8.55 -19.83 15.25
N PRO A 78 8.17 -19.66 13.97
CA PRO A 78 8.91 -18.83 13.02
C PRO A 78 9.10 -17.39 13.53
N VAL A 79 10.24 -16.80 13.21
CA VAL A 79 10.53 -15.39 13.54
C VAL A 79 10.05 -14.48 12.42
N VAL A 80 9.12 -13.58 12.71
CA VAL A 80 8.62 -12.60 11.75
C VAL A 80 8.99 -11.19 12.18
N ALA A 81 9.72 -10.46 11.35
CA ALA A 81 9.98 -9.04 11.56
C ALA A 81 8.80 -8.22 11.05
N ILE A 82 8.30 -7.28 11.86
CA ILE A 82 7.27 -6.32 11.44
C ILE A 82 7.88 -4.93 11.41
N ILE A 83 7.98 -4.35 10.20
CA ILE A 83 8.50 -3.01 9.97
C ILE A 83 7.34 -2.02 9.97
N GLY A 84 7.43 -1.00 10.85
CA GLY A 84 6.47 0.09 10.91
C GLY A 84 6.88 1.25 10.02
N THR A 85 6.04 1.61 9.06
CA THR A 85 6.28 2.75 8.17
C THR A 85 5.23 3.86 8.32
N GLY A 86 4.27 3.65 9.20
CA GLY A 86 3.09 4.49 9.37
C GLY A 86 1.80 3.74 9.02
N GLY A 87 0.71 4.48 8.89
CA GLY A 87 -0.61 3.90 8.64
C GLY A 87 -1.36 3.51 9.91
N THR A 88 -2.57 3.01 9.75
CA THR A 88 -3.55 2.88 10.83
C THR A 88 -3.44 1.61 11.67
N ILE A 89 -2.65 0.62 11.25
CA ILE A 89 -2.56 -0.70 11.94
C ILE A 89 -1.97 -0.58 13.36
N ALA A 90 -0.96 0.31 13.54
CA ALA A 90 -0.29 0.50 14.81
C ALA A 90 -0.48 1.91 15.39
N SER A 91 -1.48 2.62 14.90
CA SER A 91 -1.75 4.00 15.31
C SER A 91 -2.73 4.03 16.45
N ARG A 92 -2.40 4.82 17.50
CA ARG A 92 -3.31 5.16 18.58
C ARG A 92 -3.63 6.64 18.55
N ILE A 93 -4.88 6.96 18.87
CA ILE A 93 -5.26 8.35 19.07
C ILE A 93 -4.64 8.82 20.38
N ASP A 94 -3.81 9.84 20.32
CA ASP A 94 -3.48 10.65 21.50
C ASP A 94 -4.69 11.51 21.83
N TYR A 95 -5.41 11.12 22.87
CA TYR A 95 -6.60 11.86 23.32
C TYR A 95 -6.27 13.29 23.80
N ARG A 96 -5.00 13.62 24.06
CA ARG A 96 -4.56 14.95 24.44
C ARG A 96 -4.48 15.90 23.24
N THR A 97 -4.01 15.40 22.09
CA THR A 97 -3.79 16.22 20.90
C THR A 97 -4.81 15.94 19.78
N GLY A 98 -5.61 14.86 19.90
CA GLY A 98 -6.43 14.34 18.81
C GLY A 98 -5.62 13.73 17.67
N GLY A 99 -4.30 13.82 17.76
CA GLY A 99 -3.37 13.26 16.77
C GLY A 99 -3.17 11.76 16.96
N VAL A 100 -2.81 11.10 15.88
CA VAL A 100 -2.45 9.69 15.90
C VAL A 100 -0.95 9.59 16.15
N HIS A 101 -0.55 9.11 17.32
CA HIS A 101 0.86 8.80 17.59
C HIS A 101 1.13 7.33 17.33
N PRO A 102 2.11 6.99 16.51
CA PRO A 102 2.54 5.64 16.35
C PRO A 102 3.44 5.25 17.53
N GLN A 103 3.01 4.29 18.28
CA GLN A 103 3.90 3.48 19.11
C GLN A 103 4.05 2.15 18.36
N PHE A 104 5.27 1.76 18.05
CA PHE A 104 5.54 0.57 17.27
C PHE A 104 6.56 -0.31 17.99
N SER A 105 6.09 -0.94 19.07
CA SER A 105 6.83 -2.00 19.76
C SER A 105 6.13 -3.35 19.57
N ALA A 106 6.83 -4.44 19.83
CA ALA A 106 6.22 -5.77 19.82
C ALA A 106 5.06 -5.84 20.86
N GLN A 107 5.21 -5.18 22.00
CA GLN A 107 4.17 -5.09 23.04
C GLN A 107 2.92 -4.37 22.52
N ASP A 108 3.09 -3.27 21.76
CA ASP A 108 1.95 -2.55 21.19
C ASP A 108 1.20 -3.41 20.16
N LEU A 109 1.92 -4.17 19.33
CA LEU A 109 1.33 -5.09 18.36
C LEU A 109 0.56 -6.23 19.05
N TYR A 110 1.16 -6.86 20.07
CA TYR A 110 0.46 -7.90 20.85
C TYR A 110 -0.72 -7.34 21.66
N ALA A 111 -0.64 -6.09 22.10
CA ALA A 111 -1.74 -5.45 22.80
C ALA A 111 -2.96 -5.20 21.92
N VAL A 112 -2.72 -4.91 20.63
CA VAL A 112 -3.79 -4.66 19.63
C VAL A 112 -4.30 -5.95 19.02
N VAL A 113 -3.40 -6.91 18.72
CA VAL A 113 -3.71 -8.17 18.05
C VAL A 113 -2.95 -9.32 18.74
N PRO A 114 -3.39 -9.78 19.92
CA PRO A 114 -2.69 -10.83 20.68
C PRO A 114 -2.61 -12.17 19.93
N GLU A 115 -3.50 -12.41 18.98
CA GLU A 115 -3.59 -13.64 18.19
C GLU A 115 -2.32 -13.90 17.36
N ILE A 116 -1.55 -12.88 16.99
CA ILE A 116 -0.31 -13.07 16.21
C ILE A 116 0.74 -13.90 16.96
N ALA A 117 0.73 -13.88 18.30
CA ALA A 117 1.62 -14.69 19.13
C ALA A 117 1.45 -16.20 18.94
N LYS A 118 0.31 -16.65 18.40
CA LYS A 118 0.05 -18.07 18.09
C LYS A 118 0.80 -18.56 16.85
N TYR A 119 1.27 -17.65 16.00
CA TYR A 119 1.78 -17.97 14.66
C TYR A 119 3.25 -17.62 14.47
N ALA A 120 3.78 -16.66 15.22
CA ALA A 120 5.17 -16.23 15.08
C ALA A 120 5.71 -15.51 16.32
N GLN A 121 7.03 -15.57 16.47
CA GLN A 121 7.78 -14.66 17.33
C GLN A 121 7.91 -13.32 16.61
N ILE A 122 7.39 -12.25 17.19
CA ILE A 122 7.35 -10.93 16.54
C ILE A 122 8.57 -10.09 16.94
N ARG A 123 9.30 -9.64 15.92
CA ARG A 123 10.36 -8.63 16.06
C ARG A 123 9.88 -7.32 15.45
N ALA A 124 9.50 -6.37 16.28
CA ALA A 124 9.08 -5.06 15.81
C ALA A 124 10.27 -4.17 15.45
N VAL A 125 10.20 -3.51 14.31
CA VAL A 125 11.23 -2.63 13.77
C VAL A 125 10.56 -1.31 13.36
N PRO A 126 10.57 -0.28 14.20
CA PRO A 126 10.10 1.04 13.81
C PRO A 126 11.08 1.63 12.79
N LEU A 127 10.58 2.11 11.65
CA LEU A 127 11.42 2.70 10.62
C LEU A 127 11.13 4.19 10.43
N PHE A 128 9.90 4.55 10.16
CA PHE A 128 9.41 5.93 10.11
C PHE A 128 7.88 5.92 10.30
N ASN A 129 7.31 7.13 10.38
CA ASN A 129 5.87 7.29 10.47
C ASN A 129 5.40 8.41 9.54
N VAL A 130 4.87 8.01 8.39
CA VAL A 130 4.32 8.94 7.42
C VAL A 130 2.97 8.43 6.90
N TYR A 131 2.10 9.35 6.50
CA TYR A 131 0.93 8.99 5.72
C TYR A 131 1.36 8.46 4.36
N SER A 132 0.58 7.52 3.80
CA SER A 132 0.98 6.84 2.56
C SER A 132 1.12 7.79 1.38
N GLU A 133 0.36 8.88 1.31
CA GLU A 133 0.47 9.92 0.28
C GLU A 133 1.80 10.70 0.33
N HIS A 134 2.51 10.65 1.45
CA HIS A 134 3.84 11.26 1.60
C HIS A 134 5.00 10.29 1.34
N VAL A 135 4.69 9.01 1.11
CA VAL A 135 5.70 8.02 0.75
C VAL A 135 6.23 8.33 -0.66
N ASN A 136 7.54 8.27 -0.82
CA ASN A 136 8.25 8.56 -2.07
C ASN A 136 9.41 7.60 -2.29
N ALA A 137 10.14 7.75 -3.39
CA ALA A 137 11.28 6.93 -3.78
C ALA A 137 12.32 6.74 -2.66
N GLY A 138 12.64 7.80 -1.91
CA GLY A 138 13.58 7.71 -0.78
C GLY A 138 13.06 6.85 0.38
N HIS A 139 11.75 6.78 0.58
CA HIS A 139 11.15 5.87 1.55
C HIS A 139 11.20 4.42 1.07
N TRP A 140 10.99 4.15 -0.23
CA TRP A 140 11.14 2.80 -0.81
C TRP A 140 12.56 2.28 -0.65
N THR A 141 13.56 3.12 -0.92
CA THR A 141 14.98 2.80 -0.67
C THR A 141 15.18 2.40 0.80
N LYS A 142 14.74 3.23 1.76
CA LYS A 142 14.89 2.95 3.19
C LYS A 142 14.21 1.65 3.63
N ILE A 143 13.00 1.36 3.12
CA ILE A 143 12.30 0.11 3.45
C ILE A 143 13.09 -1.08 2.90
N SER A 144 13.55 -1.00 1.63
CA SER A 144 14.32 -2.06 0.99
C SER A 144 15.62 -2.34 1.73
N GLU A 145 16.39 -1.31 2.05
CA GLU A 145 17.64 -1.40 2.81
C GLU A 145 17.41 -1.99 4.21
N LYS A 146 16.35 -1.58 4.90
CA LYS A 146 16.01 -2.14 6.22
C LYS A 146 15.64 -3.61 6.14
N ILE A 147 14.91 -4.03 5.11
CA ILE A 147 14.61 -5.46 4.91
C ILE A 147 15.92 -6.23 4.70
N ILE A 148 16.82 -5.76 3.83
CA ILE A 148 18.11 -6.39 3.56
C ILE A 148 18.96 -6.50 4.83
N GLU A 149 18.99 -5.46 5.66
CA GLU A 149 19.70 -5.43 6.95
C GLU A 149 19.18 -6.52 7.92
N ILE A 150 17.87 -6.78 7.90
CA ILE A 150 17.21 -7.71 8.83
C ILE A 150 17.39 -9.18 8.38
N LEU A 151 17.39 -9.46 7.09
CA LEU A 151 17.42 -10.84 6.57
C LEU A 151 18.53 -11.71 7.16
N PRO A 152 19.79 -11.26 7.35
CA PRO A 152 20.85 -12.06 7.94
C PRO A 152 20.59 -12.48 9.39
N SER A 153 19.67 -11.85 10.10
CA SER A 153 19.32 -12.19 11.49
C SER A 153 18.45 -13.45 11.60
N GLY A 154 18.20 -14.16 10.50
CA GLY A 154 17.52 -15.45 10.49
C GLY A 154 15.99 -15.37 10.51
N VAL A 155 15.40 -14.21 10.20
CA VAL A 155 13.93 -14.09 10.13
C VAL A 155 13.33 -15.02 9.07
N ASP A 156 12.15 -15.53 9.38
CA ASP A 156 11.40 -16.43 8.50
C ASP A 156 10.56 -15.66 7.48
N GLY A 157 10.17 -14.46 7.78
CA GLY A 157 9.46 -13.56 6.88
C GLY A 157 9.45 -12.15 7.42
N VAL A 158 9.04 -11.22 6.57
CA VAL A 158 8.94 -9.79 6.91
C VAL A 158 7.53 -9.33 6.64
N VAL A 159 6.95 -8.58 7.57
CA VAL A 159 5.70 -7.83 7.40
C VAL A 159 6.03 -6.34 7.35
N VAL A 160 5.45 -5.59 6.43
CA VAL A 160 5.59 -4.14 6.33
C VAL A 160 4.23 -3.50 6.56
N ALA A 161 4.04 -2.87 7.72
CA ALA A 161 2.83 -2.11 8.01
C ALA A 161 2.87 -0.75 7.30
N HIS A 162 1.87 -0.47 6.45
CA HIS A 162 1.86 0.65 5.52
C HIS A 162 0.45 1.22 5.36
N GLY A 163 0.34 2.51 5.07
CA GLY A 163 -0.94 3.11 4.69
C GLY A 163 -1.43 2.61 3.33
N THR A 164 -2.75 2.49 3.14
CA THR A 164 -3.33 1.76 2.01
C THR A 164 -3.29 2.49 0.67
N ASP A 165 -3.25 3.83 0.64
CA ASP A 165 -3.48 4.60 -0.59
C ASP A 165 -2.36 4.46 -1.63
N THR A 166 -1.10 4.35 -1.19
CA THR A 166 0.05 4.13 -2.08
C THR A 166 0.73 2.78 -1.90
N MET A 167 0.06 1.84 -1.21
CA MET A 167 0.61 0.50 -0.94
C MET A 167 0.94 -0.26 -2.22
N ALA A 168 0.14 -0.13 -3.29
CA ALA A 168 0.39 -0.77 -4.58
C ALA A 168 1.71 -0.28 -5.22
N TYR A 169 2.02 1.01 -5.11
CA TYR A 169 3.31 1.56 -5.56
C TYR A 169 4.48 1.02 -4.74
N THR A 170 4.34 1.04 -3.42
CA THR A 170 5.40 0.55 -2.52
C THR A 170 5.63 -0.95 -2.70
N SER A 171 4.56 -1.75 -2.84
CA SER A 171 4.69 -3.20 -3.07
C SER A 171 5.38 -3.51 -4.41
N ALA A 172 5.10 -2.74 -5.46
CA ALA A 172 5.80 -2.84 -6.73
C ALA A 172 7.29 -2.45 -6.57
N ALA A 173 7.59 -1.35 -5.87
CA ALA A 173 8.97 -0.92 -5.61
C ALA A 173 9.79 -2.00 -4.90
N LEU A 174 9.24 -2.56 -3.82
CA LEU A 174 9.90 -3.64 -3.09
C LEU A 174 10.04 -4.91 -3.94
N SER A 175 9.08 -5.21 -4.82
CA SER A 175 9.15 -6.38 -5.72
C SER A 175 10.35 -6.29 -6.67
N PHE A 176 10.67 -5.10 -7.18
CA PHE A 176 11.84 -4.88 -8.02
C PHE A 176 13.14 -4.80 -7.20
N ALA A 177 13.17 -4.00 -6.14
CA ALA A 177 14.36 -3.81 -5.32
C ALA A 177 14.84 -5.10 -4.64
N LEU A 178 13.92 -5.99 -4.27
CA LEU A 178 14.16 -7.25 -3.60
C LEU A 178 13.95 -8.46 -4.52
N SER A 179 14.09 -8.29 -5.83
CA SER A 179 13.92 -9.38 -6.78
C SER A 179 14.85 -10.55 -6.43
N GLY A 180 14.27 -11.74 -6.27
CA GLY A 180 15.01 -12.93 -5.82
C GLY A 180 15.12 -13.10 -4.31
N VAL A 181 14.50 -12.24 -3.49
CA VAL A 181 14.46 -12.42 -2.02
C VAL A 181 14.02 -13.84 -1.64
N GLY A 182 14.67 -14.42 -0.64
CA GLY A 182 14.46 -15.81 -0.27
C GLY A 182 13.31 -16.07 0.71
N VAL A 183 12.71 -15.02 1.28
CA VAL A 183 11.60 -15.12 2.24
C VAL A 183 10.38 -14.33 1.77
N PRO A 184 9.18 -14.60 2.32
CA PRO A 184 8.02 -13.75 2.06
C PRO A 184 8.20 -12.35 2.69
N VAL A 185 7.94 -11.30 1.92
CA VAL A 185 7.81 -9.92 2.37
C VAL A 185 6.35 -9.52 2.15
N VAL A 186 5.59 -9.31 3.22
CA VAL A 186 4.14 -9.13 3.16
C VAL A 186 3.77 -7.73 3.63
N MET A 187 3.29 -6.89 2.73
CA MET A 187 2.75 -5.58 3.09
C MET A 187 1.33 -5.72 3.63
N VAL A 188 1.00 -4.90 4.61
CA VAL A 188 -0.32 -4.91 5.23
C VAL A 188 -0.75 -3.52 5.64
N GLY A 189 -2.04 -3.26 5.54
CA GLY A 189 -2.68 -2.02 5.95
C GLY A 189 -4.07 -2.27 6.48
N SER A 190 -4.78 -1.20 6.84
CA SER A 190 -6.20 -1.27 7.15
C SER A 190 -6.95 -0.09 6.54
N GLN A 191 -8.17 -0.35 6.09
CA GLN A 191 -9.08 0.68 5.58
C GLN A 191 -9.73 1.45 6.72
N ARG A 192 -9.90 0.78 7.87
CA ARG A 192 -10.46 1.38 9.09
C ARG A 192 -9.47 1.21 10.24
N SER A 193 -9.20 2.31 10.92
CA SER A 193 -8.33 2.30 12.10
C SER A 193 -8.85 1.37 13.20
N THR A 194 -7.95 0.88 14.04
CA THR A 194 -8.25 -0.08 15.12
C THR A 194 -9.25 0.43 16.15
N ASP A 195 -9.42 1.74 16.25
CA ASP A 195 -10.35 2.40 17.16
C ASP A 195 -11.79 2.52 16.61
N ARG A 196 -12.03 2.05 15.38
CA ARG A 196 -13.35 2.07 14.74
C ARG A 196 -14.01 0.69 14.74
N PRO A 197 -15.35 0.63 14.86
CA PRO A 197 -16.06 -0.63 14.72
C PRO A 197 -15.86 -1.20 13.31
N SER A 198 -15.86 -2.52 13.22
CA SER A 198 -15.61 -3.26 11.98
C SER A 198 -14.25 -2.93 11.36
N SER A 199 -13.22 -2.65 12.18
CA SER A 199 -11.86 -2.50 11.72
C SER A 199 -11.37 -3.79 11.08
N ASP A 200 -10.72 -3.67 9.93
CA ASP A 200 -10.09 -4.77 9.22
C ASP A 200 -8.63 -5.01 9.66
N ALA A 201 -8.11 -4.19 10.56
CA ALA A 201 -6.70 -4.19 10.94
C ALA A 201 -6.24 -5.51 11.55
N ALA A 202 -7.02 -6.06 12.50
CA ALA A 202 -6.64 -7.28 13.22
C ALA A 202 -6.55 -8.48 12.29
N LEU A 203 -7.59 -8.72 11.46
CA LEU A 203 -7.62 -9.85 10.54
C LEU A 203 -6.53 -9.71 9.45
N ASN A 204 -6.33 -8.51 8.89
CA ASN A 204 -5.27 -8.26 7.93
C ASN A 204 -3.88 -8.53 8.52
N LEU A 205 -3.62 -8.04 9.75
CA LEU A 205 -2.32 -8.25 10.41
C LEU A 205 -2.08 -9.73 10.71
N VAL A 206 -3.07 -10.44 11.25
CA VAL A 206 -2.99 -11.90 11.46
C VAL A 206 -2.71 -12.61 10.14
N GLY A 207 -3.46 -12.28 9.08
CA GLY A 207 -3.25 -12.84 7.75
C GLY A 207 -1.85 -12.60 7.20
N ALA A 208 -1.31 -11.38 7.39
CA ALA A 208 0.05 -11.03 6.96
C ALA A 208 1.13 -11.82 7.74
N VAL A 209 0.98 -11.92 9.08
CA VAL A 209 1.91 -12.67 9.93
C VAL A 209 1.87 -14.17 9.59
N VAL A 210 0.67 -14.73 9.42
CA VAL A 210 0.51 -16.14 9.02
C VAL A 210 1.15 -16.39 7.64
N ALA A 211 0.92 -15.49 6.67
CA ALA A 211 1.55 -15.62 5.36
C ALA A 211 3.08 -15.51 5.44
N ALA A 212 3.61 -14.54 6.18
CA ALA A 212 5.06 -14.37 6.38
C ALA A 212 5.70 -15.58 7.07
N ALA A 213 4.99 -16.19 8.03
CA ALA A 213 5.46 -17.36 8.77
C ALA A 213 5.37 -18.68 7.98
N GLN A 214 4.27 -18.92 7.26
CA GLN A 214 3.90 -20.24 6.75
C GLN A 214 3.97 -20.39 5.22
N LEU A 215 4.03 -19.29 4.45
CA LEU A 215 4.04 -19.39 2.99
C LEU A 215 5.30 -20.10 2.51
N SER A 216 5.14 -21.19 1.76
CA SER A 216 6.25 -21.98 1.20
C SER A 216 6.97 -21.30 0.02
N TYR A 217 6.57 -20.11 -0.35
CA TYR A 217 7.08 -19.32 -1.47
C TYR A 217 7.62 -17.99 -0.98
N SER A 218 8.55 -17.42 -1.73
CA SER A 218 9.18 -16.13 -1.47
C SER A 218 8.76 -15.08 -2.46
N GLY A 219 8.98 -13.82 -2.13
CA GLY A 219 8.65 -12.65 -2.94
C GLY A 219 7.93 -11.58 -2.13
N VAL A 220 7.44 -10.56 -2.81
CA VAL A 220 6.71 -9.45 -2.19
C VAL A 220 5.21 -9.59 -2.44
N PHE A 221 4.43 -9.45 -1.37
CA PHE A 221 2.99 -9.66 -1.35
C PHE A 221 2.27 -8.52 -0.63
N VAL A 222 0.96 -8.43 -0.85
CA VAL A 222 0.04 -7.56 -0.10
C VAL A 222 -1.05 -8.42 0.52
N ALA A 223 -1.25 -8.31 1.83
CA ALA A 223 -2.27 -9.02 2.59
C ALA A 223 -3.41 -8.09 2.97
N MET A 224 -4.58 -8.29 2.39
CA MET A 224 -5.79 -7.51 2.66
C MET A 224 -7.03 -8.40 2.63
N HIS A 225 -8.14 -7.94 3.20
CA HIS A 225 -9.43 -8.64 3.15
C HIS A 225 -9.77 -9.10 1.73
N SER A 226 -10.19 -10.35 1.60
CA SER A 226 -10.64 -10.93 0.33
C SER A 226 -12.07 -10.52 -0.04
N SER A 227 -12.88 -10.21 0.96
CA SER A 227 -14.27 -9.78 0.83
C SER A 227 -14.61 -8.80 1.95
N VAL A 228 -15.87 -8.40 2.05
CA VAL A 228 -16.36 -7.60 3.17
C VAL A 228 -16.54 -8.39 4.48
N ASN A 229 -16.44 -9.73 4.44
CA ASN A 229 -16.54 -10.61 5.59
C ASN A 229 -15.21 -10.71 6.36
N ASP A 230 -15.29 -11.00 7.66
CA ASP A 230 -14.13 -11.17 8.54
C ASP A 230 -13.67 -12.64 8.60
N ASP A 231 -13.40 -13.28 7.46
CA ASP A 231 -13.08 -14.70 7.40
C ASP A 231 -11.81 -15.03 6.58
N VAL A 232 -11.51 -14.28 5.53
CA VAL A 232 -10.42 -14.60 4.59
C VAL A 232 -9.60 -13.37 4.26
N VAL A 233 -8.29 -13.52 4.33
CA VAL A 233 -7.31 -12.55 3.82
C VAL A 233 -6.73 -13.06 2.50
N ALA A 234 -6.78 -12.23 1.46
CA ALA A 234 -6.13 -12.50 0.19
C ALA A 234 -4.67 -12.04 0.22
N ILE A 235 -3.78 -12.87 -0.32
CA ILE A 235 -2.35 -12.59 -0.46
C ILE A 235 -2.08 -12.33 -1.93
N HIS A 236 -1.97 -11.05 -2.29
CA HIS A 236 -1.78 -10.59 -3.65
C HIS A 236 -0.29 -10.48 -4.00
N SER A 237 0.09 -10.71 -5.25
CA SER A 237 1.44 -10.39 -5.74
C SER A 237 1.65 -8.87 -5.75
N GLY A 238 2.81 -8.40 -5.27
CA GLY A 238 3.10 -6.97 -5.11
C GLY A 238 3.06 -6.13 -6.38
N CYS A 239 3.34 -6.73 -7.55
CA CYS A 239 3.29 -6.06 -8.85
C CYS A 239 1.93 -6.18 -9.56
N ARG A 240 0.98 -6.95 -9.01
CA ARG A 240 -0.30 -7.27 -9.67
C ARG A 240 -1.51 -6.88 -8.83
N VAL A 241 -1.31 -6.08 -7.80
CA VAL A 241 -2.36 -5.66 -6.87
C VAL A 241 -2.68 -4.18 -7.07
N ARG A 242 -3.96 -3.84 -6.93
CA ARG A 242 -4.43 -2.46 -6.97
C ARG A 242 -5.52 -2.22 -5.93
N LYS A 243 -5.52 -1.00 -5.34
CA LYS A 243 -6.63 -0.51 -4.52
C LYS A 243 -7.71 0.05 -5.44
N ASN A 244 -8.83 -0.68 -5.59
CA ASN A 244 -9.92 -0.33 -6.52
C ASN A 244 -11.10 0.40 -5.85
N HIS A 245 -11.10 0.48 -4.52
CA HIS A 245 -12.14 1.20 -3.78
C HIS A 245 -11.54 2.11 -2.72
N THR A 246 -12.13 3.28 -2.49
CA THR A 246 -11.62 4.29 -1.57
C THR A 246 -11.60 3.85 -0.11
N SER A 247 -12.54 3.03 0.35
CA SER A 247 -12.76 2.76 1.78
C SER A 247 -13.30 1.37 2.14
N ARG A 248 -13.63 0.51 1.17
CA ARG A 248 -14.08 -0.87 1.45
C ARG A 248 -12.94 -1.72 2.00
N ARG A 249 -13.25 -2.69 2.86
CA ARG A 249 -12.25 -3.61 3.43
C ARG A 249 -11.59 -4.47 2.34
N ASP A 250 -12.36 -4.90 1.35
CA ASP A 250 -11.94 -5.65 0.16
C ASP A 250 -11.56 -4.74 -1.01
N ALA A 251 -10.95 -3.58 -0.71
CA ALA A 251 -10.57 -2.61 -1.74
C ALA A 251 -9.44 -3.09 -2.66
N PHE A 252 -8.63 -4.04 -2.21
CA PHE A 252 -7.49 -4.55 -2.97
C PHE A 252 -7.86 -5.76 -3.81
N GLU A 253 -7.49 -5.71 -5.08
CA GLU A 253 -7.75 -6.80 -6.03
C GLU A 253 -6.48 -7.16 -6.80
N SER A 254 -6.31 -8.47 -7.07
CA SER A 254 -5.31 -8.92 -8.05
C SER A 254 -5.82 -8.68 -9.46
N ILE A 255 -5.03 -8.04 -10.31
CA ILE A 255 -5.42 -7.67 -11.67
C ILE A 255 -4.81 -8.62 -12.69
N ASP A 256 -5.64 -9.19 -13.57
CA ASP A 256 -5.28 -10.20 -14.60
C ASP A 256 -4.60 -11.47 -14.05
N VAL A 257 -4.66 -11.69 -12.76
CA VAL A 257 -4.17 -12.90 -12.08
C VAL A 257 -5.06 -13.21 -10.88
N THR A 258 -5.01 -14.44 -10.40
CA THR A 258 -5.60 -14.80 -9.09
C THR A 258 -4.67 -14.36 -7.96
N PRO A 259 -5.16 -14.10 -6.73
CA PRO A 259 -4.32 -13.97 -5.56
C PRO A 259 -3.34 -15.14 -5.43
N SER A 260 -2.13 -14.85 -4.95
CA SER A 260 -1.07 -15.86 -4.77
C SER A 260 -1.45 -16.93 -3.75
N ALA A 261 -2.17 -16.54 -2.71
CA ALA A 261 -2.69 -17.42 -1.67
C ALA A 261 -3.87 -16.76 -0.96
N TYR A 262 -4.54 -17.54 -0.12
CA TYR A 262 -5.52 -17.08 0.86
C TYR A 262 -5.12 -17.56 2.25
N VAL A 263 -5.40 -16.73 3.25
CA VAL A 263 -5.30 -17.12 4.66
C VAL A 263 -6.70 -17.20 5.25
N LYS A 264 -7.03 -18.35 5.78
CA LYS A 264 -8.30 -18.61 6.50
C LYS A 264 -8.01 -19.43 7.76
N GLU A 265 -8.56 -19.01 8.90
CA GLU A 265 -8.42 -19.71 10.18
C GLU A 265 -6.95 -20.05 10.51
N GLY A 266 -6.02 -19.13 10.26
CA GLY A 266 -4.60 -19.30 10.53
C GLY A 266 -3.86 -20.28 9.62
N LYS A 267 -4.45 -20.67 8.48
CA LYS A 267 -3.85 -21.58 7.49
C LYS A 267 -3.71 -20.92 6.13
N VAL A 268 -2.59 -21.18 5.46
CA VAL A 268 -2.31 -20.69 4.12
C VAL A 268 -2.79 -21.69 3.06
N LYS A 269 -3.66 -21.23 2.14
CA LYS A 269 -4.02 -21.97 0.92
C LYS A 269 -3.35 -21.32 -0.29
N VAL A 270 -2.33 -21.94 -0.82
CA VAL A 270 -1.60 -21.47 -2.01
C VAL A 270 -2.43 -21.68 -3.27
N MET A 271 -2.54 -20.64 -4.09
CA MET A 271 -3.23 -20.65 -5.38
C MET A 271 -2.23 -20.65 -6.56
N ASN A 272 -1.16 -19.86 -6.45
CA ASN A 272 -0.12 -19.78 -7.48
C ASN A 272 1.13 -20.58 -7.05
N LYS A 273 1.32 -21.75 -7.68
CA LYS A 273 2.48 -22.63 -7.43
C LYS A 273 3.71 -22.31 -8.29
N ARG A 274 3.67 -21.26 -9.12
CA ARG A 274 4.78 -20.84 -9.98
C ARG A 274 5.69 -19.78 -9.32
N LEU A 275 5.41 -19.43 -8.09
CA LEU A 275 6.24 -18.51 -7.31
C LEU A 275 7.57 -19.17 -6.94
N PRO A 276 8.65 -18.40 -6.73
CA PRO A 276 9.91 -18.92 -6.22
C PRO A 276 9.70 -19.59 -4.87
N VAL A 277 10.24 -20.80 -4.69
CA VAL A 277 10.16 -21.52 -3.42
C VAL A 277 10.93 -20.74 -2.36
N ARG A 278 10.42 -20.71 -1.13
CA ARG A 278 11.11 -20.12 0.02
C ARG A 278 12.46 -20.77 0.27
N ASP A 279 13.50 -19.94 0.34
CA ASP A 279 14.86 -20.38 0.61
C ASP A 279 15.63 -19.24 1.32
N LYS A 280 15.76 -19.33 2.63
CA LYS A 280 16.43 -18.32 3.47
C LYS A 280 17.92 -18.17 3.16
N GLN A 281 18.53 -19.15 2.50
CA GLN A 281 19.94 -19.15 2.11
C GLN A 281 20.16 -18.52 0.72
N ARG A 282 19.08 -18.22 -0.01
CA ARG A 282 19.19 -17.66 -1.36
C ARG A 282 19.91 -16.32 -1.34
N ARG A 283 20.99 -16.26 -2.09
CA ARG A 283 21.65 -14.98 -2.39
C ARG A 283 20.91 -14.28 -3.51
N PHE A 284 20.68 -12.99 -3.36
CA PHE A 284 20.10 -12.14 -4.40
C PHE A 284 20.82 -10.79 -4.43
N GLU A 285 20.81 -10.17 -5.59
CA GLU A 285 21.35 -8.83 -5.76
C GLU A 285 20.23 -7.82 -5.51
N SER A 286 20.39 -6.98 -4.51
CA SER A 286 19.42 -5.91 -4.22
C SER A 286 19.80 -4.64 -4.97
N LYS A 287 18.77 -3.98 -5.56
CA LYS A 287 18.92 -2.72 -6.30
C LYS A 287 17.88 -1.73 -5.78
N CYS A 288 18.28 -0.88 -4.82
CA CYS A 288 17.37 -0.06 -4.03
C CYS A 288 17.24 1.40 -4.51
N ASN A 289 17.85 1.75 -5.66
CA ASN A 289 17.78 3.09 -6.19
C ASN A 289 16.55 3.30 -7.08
N PHE A 290 15.96 4.50 -7.00
CA PHE A 290 14.79 4.89 -7.80
C PHE A 290 15.00 6.30 -8.35
N GLU A 291 14.96 6.46 -9.66
CA GLU A 291 14.95 7.76 -10.34
C GLU A 291 13.63 8.49 -10.03
N ARG A 292 13.72 9.77 -9.65
CA ARG A 292 12.55 10.58 -9.32
C ARG A 292 11.94 11.30 -10.52
N ASN A 293 12.77 11.58 -11.52
CA ASN A 293 12.37 12.32 -12.72
C ASN A 293 11.69 11.39 -13.74
N VAL A 294 10.60 10.75 -13.32
CA VAL A 294 9.73 9.91 -14.14
C VAL A 294 8.30 10.38 -13.96
N ALA A 295 7.58 10.57 -15.06
CA ALA A 295 6.20 11.02 -15.06
C ALA A 295 5.23 9.89 -15.44
N LEU A 296 4.05 9.90 -14.82
CA LEU A 296 2.88 9.13 -15.25
C LEU A 296 1.84 10.10 -15.79
N ILE A 297 1.46 9.94 -17.05
CA ILE A 297 0.50 10.82 -17.73
C ILE A 297 -0.72 10.00 -18.14
N LYS A 298 -1.86 10.32 -17.59
CA LYS A 298 -3.14 9.80 -18.07
C LYS A 298 -3.55 10.54 -19.31
N PHE A 299 -3.56 9.87 -20.46
CA PHE A 299 -4.04 10.47 -21.69
C PHE A 299 -5.55 10.80 -21.60
N HIS A 300 -5.92 11.95 -22.07
CA HIS A 300 -7.30 12.40 -22.21
C HIS A 300 -7.48 13.21 -23.49
N PRO A 301 -8.69 13.28 -24.06
CA PRO A 301 -8.97 14.23 -25.14
C PRO A 301 -8.50 15.64 -24.74
N ASN A 302 -7.87 16.36 -25.64
CA ASN A 302 -7.24 17.67 -25.41
C ASN A 302 -5.93 17.67 -24.57
N LEU A 303 -5.27 16.52 -24.36
CA LEU A 303 -3.91 16.52 -23.85
C LEU A 303 -3.00 17.25 -24.84
N ARG A 304 -2.37 18.31 -24.40
CA ARG A 304 -1.46 19.11 -25.24
C ARG A 304 -0.07 18.49 -25.26
N SER A 305 0.50 18.34 -26.45
CA SER A 305 1.88 17.86 -26.63
C SER A 305 2.93 18.70 -25.91
N SER A 306 2.66 20.00 -25.67
CA SER A 306 3.54 20.89 -24.89
C SER A 306 3.84 20.39 -23.47
N LEU A 307 2.98 19.55 -22.87
CA LEU A 307 3.28 18.91 -21.59
C LEU A 307 4.49 17.93 -21.72
N ILE A 308 4.54 17.20 -22.83
CA ILE A 308 5.63 16.28 -23.11
C ILE A 308 6.94 17.06 -23.33
N ASP A 309 6.86 18.14 -24.11
CA ASP A 309 8.01 19.03 -24.34
C ASP A 309 8.51 19.67 -23.05
N TYR A 310 7.59 20.09 -22.16
CA TYR A 310 7.94 20.61 -20.84
C TYR A 310 8.69 19.58 -20.00
N LEU A 311 8.19 18.34 -19.91
CA LEU A 311 8.87 17.28 -19.16
C LEU A 311 10.25 16.99 -19.72
N ALA A 312 10.38 16.90 -21.06
CA ALA A 312 11.65 16.68 -21.73
C ALA A 312 12.67 17.81 -21.47
N ASN A 313 12.20 19.06 -21.37
CA ASN A 313 13.05 20.22 -21.07
C ASN A 313 13.36 20.38 -19.57
N SER A 314 12.55 19.78 -18.69
CA SER A 314 12.69 19.83 -17.22
C SER A 314 13.55 18.70 -16.63
N GLY A 315 14.26 17.93 -17.47
CA GLY A 315 15.19 16.91 -17.03
C GLY A 315 14.52 15.58 -16.65
N TYR A 316 13.29 15.34 -17.07
CA TYR A 316 12.68 14.01 -16.89
C TYR A 316 13.41 12.99 -17.76
N ARG A 317 13.63 11.80 -17.19
CA ARG A 317 14.31 10.69 -17.84
C ARG A 317 13.37 9.60 -18.34
N GLY A 318 12.13 9.61 -17.87
CA GLY A 318 11.13 8.63 -18.25
C GLY A 318 9.71 9.16 -18.22
N ILE A 319 8.86 8.64 -19.10
CA ILE A 319 7.43 8.95 -19.16
C ILE A 319 6.66 7.64 -19.36
N ILE A 320 5.67 7.41 -18.51
CA ILE A 320 4.68 6.36 -18.70
C ILE A 320 3.36 7.03 -19.07
N PHE A 321 2.79 6.61 -20.18
CA PHE A 321 1.43 6.99 -20.54
C PHE A 321 0.43 5.91 -20.13
N GLU A 322 -0.70 6.34 -19.56
CA GLU A 322 -1.93 5.56 -19.54
C GLU A 322 -2.71 5.88 -20.81
N GLY A 323 -2.53 5.07 -21.85
CA GLY A 323 -3.25 5.21 -23.13
C GLY A 323 -4.68 4.68 -23.05
N THR A 324 -5.53 5.08 -23.97
CA THR A 324 -6.91 4.58 -24.06
C THR A 324 -6.98 3.20 -24.69
N GLY A 325 -7.89 2.34 -24.21
CA GLY A 325 -8.13 1.00 -24.78
C GLY A 325 -6.85 0.19 -24.91
N LEU A 326 -6.44 -0.11 -26.15
CA LEU A 326 -5.23 -0.86 -26.45
C LEU A 326 -3.92 -0.08 -26.29
N GLY A 327 -3.95 1.10 -25.67
CA GLY A 327 -2.78 1.93 -25.42
C GLY A 327 -2.65 3.13 -26.36
N HIS A 328 -3.75 3.59 -26.96
CA HIS A 328 -3.71 4.69 -27.95
C HIS A 328 -3.60 6.06 -27.29
N ILE A 329 -2.89 6.96 -27.99
CA ILE A 329 -2.66 8.35 -27.65
C ILE A 329 -2.96 9.16 -28.94
N SER A 330 -3.33 10.43 -28.84
CA SER A 330 -3.57 11.29 -30.01
C SER A 330 -2.31 11.51 -30.85
N GLU A 331 -2.48 11.53 -32.16
CA GLU A 331 -1.42 11.83 -33.14
C GLU A 331 -0.75 13.19 -32.90
N ASP A 332 -1.47 14.15 -32.33
CA ASP A 332 -0.93 15.47 -31.93
C ASP A 332 0.26 15.35 -30.96
N CYS A 333 0.38 14.22 -30.25
CA CYS A 333 1.46 13.98 -29.30
C CYS A 333 2.70 13.31 -29.95
N TYR A 334 2.59 12.72 -31.14
CA TYR A 334 3.63 11.86 -31.70
C TYR A 334 4.95 12.56 -31.94
N SER A 335 4.90 13.79 -32.51
CA SER A 335 6.13 14.56 -32.75
C SER A 335 6.89 14.87 -31.45
N SER A 336 6.18 15.25 -30.37
CA SER A 336 6.81 15.52 -29.08
C SER A 336 7.33 14.24 -28.40
N ILE A 337 6.60 13.12 -28.56
CA ILE A 337 7.06 11.80 -28.07
C ILE A 337 8.34 11.39 -28.80
N ALA A 338 8.38 11.45 -30.12
CA ALA A 338 9.57 11.09 -30.90
C ALA A 338 10.79 11.91 -30.49
N LYS A 339 10.64 13.25 -30.38
CA LYS A 339 11.70 14.13 -29.90
C LYS A 339 12.19 13.81 -28.49
N ALA A 340 11.26 13.42 -27.58
CA ALA A 340 11.63 12.98 -26.23
C ALA A 340 12.47 11.70 -26.28
N VAL A 341 12.05 10.71 -27.08
CA VAL A 341 12.80 9.45 -27.27
C VAL A 341 14.18 9.69 -27.89
N GLU A 342 14.30 10.56 -28.92
CA GLU A 342 15.57 10.96 -29.52
C GLU A 342 16.53 11.60 -28.52
N ARG A 343 16.02 12.27 -27.51
CA ARG A 343 16.81 12.83 -26.39
C ARG A 343 17.17 11.81 -25.31
N GLY A 344 16.84 10.53 -25.51
CA GLY A 344 17.14 9.45 -24.57
C GLY A 344 16.13 9.28 -23.44
N ILE A 345 14.96 9.91 -23.50
CA ILE A 345 13.88 9.69 -22.54
C ILE A 345 13.21 8.36 -22.86
N VAL A 346 13.08 7.50 -21.86
CA VAL A 346 12.38 6.22 -22.01
C VAL A 346 10.87 6.44 -21.90
N VAL A 347 10.15 6.16 -22.98
CA VAL A 347 8.70 6.34 -23.03
C VAL A 347 8.01 4.98 -23.12
N GLY A 348 7.13 4.68 -22.16
CA GLY A 348 6.32 3.46 -22.14
C GLY A 348 4.83 3.77 -22.15
N VAL A 349 4.02 2.82 -22.62
CA VAL A 349 2.57 2.92 -22.57
C VAL A 349 1.94 1.71 -21.90
N SER A 350 1.11 1.97 -20.90
CA SER A 350 0.14 1.05 -20.29
C SER A 350 -1.29 1.46 -20.69
N SER A 351 -2.30 0.72 -20.25
CA SER A 351 -3.69 1.05 -20.53
C SER A 351 -4.37 1.73 -19.32
N GLN A 352 -5.30 2.64 -19.59
CA GLN A 352 -6.26 3.14 -18.59
C GLN A 352 -7.25 2.05 -18.17
N CYS A 353 -7.45 1.05 -19.03
CA CYS A 353 -8.26 -0.11 -18.70
C CYS A 353 -7.50 -0.96 -17.68
N ILE A 354 -8.13 -1.21 -16.54
CA ILE A 354 -7.53 -2.00 -15.45
C ILE A 354 -7.27 -3.44 -15.90
N TRP A 355 -8.18 -3.97 -16.73
CA TRP A 355 -8.14 -5.34 -17.25
C TRP A 355 -7.76 -5.34 -18.72
N GLY A 356 -6.99 -6.33 -19.13
CA GLY A 356 -6.56 -6.48 -20.51
C GLY A 356 -5.13 -5.98 -20.74
N ARG A 357 -4.79 -5.72 -21.99
CA ARG A 357 -3.42 -5.44 -22.38
C ARG A 357 -3.29 -4.42 -23.49
N VAL A 358 -2.18 -3.71 -23.48
CA VAL A 358 -1.73 -2.88 -24.60
C VAL A 358 -1.43 -3.76 -25.82
N SER A 359 -1.92 -3.33 -26.99
CA SER A 359 -1.65 -3.98 -28.28
C SER A 359 -1.62 -2.95 -29.40
N LEU A 360 -0.46 -2.34 -29.63
CA LEU A 360 -0.27 -1.24 -30.57
C LEU A 360 -0.15 -1.70 -32.03
N THR A 361 -0.17 -3.01 -32.30
CA THR A 361 -0.04 -3.52 -33.68
C THR A 361 -1.38 -3.68 -34.39
N VAL A 362 -2.51 -3.49 -33.69
CA VAL A 362 -3.86 -3.72 -34.23
C VAL A 362 -4.28 -2.61 -35.21
N TYR A 363 -4.06 -1.36 -34.83
CA TYR A 363 -4.44 -0.19 -35.63
C TYR A 363 -3.22 0.58 -36.15
N ASP A 364 -3.41 1.35 -37.23
CA ASP A 364 -2.33 2.12 -37.87
C ASP A 364 -1.76 3.17 -36.90
N SER A 365 -2.61 3.87 -36.15
CA SER A 365 -2.19 4.84 -35.14
C SER A 365 -1.30 4.23 -34.05
N GLY A 366 -1.56 2.96 -33.64
CA GLY A 366 -0.69 2.26 -32.71
C GLY A 366 0.68 1.94 -33.31
N ARG A 367 0.71 1.55 -34.60
CA ARG A 367 1.98 1.30 -35.31
C ARG A 367 2.79 2.57 -35.49
N ASP A 368 2.14 3.69 -35.72
CA ASP A 368 2.83 5.00 -35.80
C ASP A 368 3.39 5.41 -34.44
N LEU A 369 2.65 5.16 -33.38
CA LEU A 369 3.16 5.36 -32.01
C LEU A 369 4.39 4.48 -31.71
N LEU A 370 4.40 3.22 -32.18
CA LEU A 370 5.60 2.35 -32.08
C LEU A 370 6.79 2.93 -32.85
N LYS A 371 6.59 3.53 -34.03
CA LYS A 371 7.66 4.20 -34.79
C LYS A 371 8.26 5.38 -34.03
N CYS A 372 7.49 6.04 -33.14
CA CYS A 372 8.01 7.07 -32.24
C CYS A 372 8.93 6.51 -31.13
N GLY A 373 9.11 5.19 -31.04
CA GLY A 373 10.00 4.54 -30.06
C GLY A 373 9.36 4.25 -28.71
N VAL A 374 8.04 4.24 -28.62
CA VAL A 374 7.30 3.93 -27.39
C VAL A 374 7.33 2.43 -27.09
N LEU A 375 7.49 2.06 -25.82
CA LEU A 375 7.49 0.69 -25.35
C LEU A 375 6.07 0.24 -24.96
N PRO A 376 5.49 -0.80 -25.61
CA PRO A 376 4.20 -1.36 -25.22
C PRO A 376 4.39 -2.27 -23.98
N LEU A 377 3.77 -1.93 -22.85
CA LEU A 377 4.03 -2.58 -21.56
C LEU A 377 3.05 -3.74 -21.27
N GLY A 378 2.35 -4.24 -22.27
CA GLY A 378 1.47 -5.40 -22.14
C GLY A 378 0.31 -5.13 -21.17
N ASN A 379 0.10 -6.03 -20.19
CA ASN A 379 -0.90 -5.86 -19.14
C ASN A 379 -0.28 -5.42 -17.80
N MET A 380 0.87 -4.75 -17.85
CA MET A 380 1.48 -4.15 -16.65
C MET A 380 0.60 -3.00 -16.15
N LEU A 381 0.28 -2.99 -14.86
CA LEU A 381 -0.44 -1.88 -14.24
C LEU A 381 0.35 -0.57 -14.38
N SER A 382 -0.32 0.53 -14.57
CA SER A 382 0.34 1.85 -14.75
C SER A 382 1.16 2.27 -13.53
N GLU A 383 0.69 1.98 -12.34
CA GLU A 383 1.43 2.20 -11.10
C GLU A 383 2.72 1.36 -11.08
N THR A 384 2.62 0.09 -11.46
CA THR A 384 3.78 -0.82 -11.53
C THR A 384 4.74 -0.38 -12.63
N ALA A 385 4.24 0.06 -13.79
CA ALA A 385 5.05 0.54 -14.90
C ALA A 385 5.85 1.80 -14.53
N LEU A 386 5.20 2.77 -13.85
CA LEU A 386 5.87 3.95 -13.30
C LEU A 386 7.02 3.54 -12.37
N VAL A 387 6.73 2.72 -11.38
CA VAL A 387 7.71 2.29 -10.37
C VAL A 387 8.83 1.48 -11.01
N LYS A 388 8.52 0.58 -11.97
CA LYS A 388 9.52 -0.16 -12.72
C LYS A 388 10.46 0.76 -13.47
N LEU A 389 9.94 1.78 -14.16
CA LEU A 389 10.76 2.74 -14.88
C LEU A 389 11.64 3.57 -13.93
N MET A 390 11.12 4.01 -12.80
CA MET A 390 11.90 4.67 -11.74
C MET A 390 13.04 3.77 -11.24
N TRP A 391 12.75 2.50 -11.00
CA TRP A 391 13.75 1.52 -10.54
C TRP A 391 14.80 1.23 -11.63
N VAL A 392 14.37 0.99 -12.86
CA VAL A 392 15.28 0.73 -13.99
C VAL A 392 16.23 1.90 -14.20
N LEU A 393 15.71 3.12 -14.29
CA LEU A 393 16.52 4.33 -14.49
C LEU A 393 17.40 4.69 -13.28
N GLY A 394 17.03 4.25 -12.08
CA GLY A 394 17.83 4.40 -10.87
C GLY A 394 19.01 3.43 -10.78
N ASN A 395 18.98 2.34 -11.56
CA ASN A 395 20.00 1.27 -11.47
C ASN A 395 20.69 0.96 -12.80
N THR A 396 20.43 1.73 -13.86
CA THR A 396 21.17 1.64 -15.13
C THR A 396 21.45 3.03 -15.71
N SER A 397 22.59 3.18 -16.37
CA SER A 397 22.96 4.40 -17.10
C SER A 397 22.68 4.31 -18.61
N SER A 398 22.45 3.10 -19.14
CA SER A 398 22.20 2.85 -20.56
C SER A 398 20.71 2.96 -20.87
N VAL A 399 20.35 3.77 -21.87
CA VAL A 399 18.95 3.89 -22.36
C VAL A 399 18.48 2.57 -22.99
N ASP A 400 19.37 1.87 -23.72
CA ASP A 400 19.02 0.59 -24.37
C ASP A 400 18.82 -0.51 -23.34
N ASP A 401 19.65 -0.57 -22.28
CA ASP A 401 19.40 -1.47 -21.16
C ASP A 401 18.10 -1.13 -20.42
N ALA A 402 17.81 0.15 -20.26
CA ALA A 402 16.54 0.56 -19.66
C ALA A 402 15.34 0.09 -20.48
N LYS A 403 15.37 0.24 -21.81
CA LYS A 403 14.32 -0.26 -22.70
C LYS A 403 14.18 -1.78 -22.61
N ARG A 404 15.30 -2.51 -22.62
CA ARG A 404 15.32 -3.97 -22.49
C ARG A 404 14.71 -4.42 -21.17
N LEU A 405 15.16 -3.84 -20.04
CA LEU A 405 14.67 -4.18 -18.71
C LEU A 405 13.18 -3.85 -18.52
N MET A 406 12.69 -2.77 -19.14
CA MET A 406 11.25 -2.44 -19.10
C MET A 406 10.39 -3.53 -19.75
N LEU A 407 10.90 -4.24 -20.76
CA LEU A 407 10.20 -5.32 -21.48
C LEU A 407 10.47 -6.71 -20.91
N GLU A 408 11.42 -6.84 -19.98
CA GLU A 408 11.72 -8.08 -19.26
C GLU A 408 10.77 -8.29 -18.09
N ASN A 409 10.29 -9.52 -17.86
CA ASN A 409 9.46 -9.86 -16.70
C ASN A 409 10.35 -10.21 -15.50
N ILE A 410 10.52 -9.26 -14.58
CA ILE A 410 11.49 -9.34 -13.47
C ILE A 410 10.84 -9.89 -12.19
N ALA A 411 9.64 -9.41 -11.88
CA ALA A 411 8.95 -9.68 -10.62
C ALA A 411 7.51 -10.21 -10.81
N GLY A 412 7.18 -10.71 -12.00
CA GLY A 412 5.84 -11.17 -12.34
C GLY A 412 4.87 -10.02 -12.65
N GLU A 413 5.39 -8.86 -13.05
CA GLU A 413 4.64 -7.64 -13.27
C GLU A 413 3.74 -7.65 -14.50
N TYR A 414 3.95 -8.60 -15.43
CA TYR A 414 3.02 -8.83 -16.52
C TYR A 414 2.92 -10.32 -16.89
N THR A 415 1.89 -10.69 -17.63
CA THR A 415 1.65 -12.06 -18.11
C THR A 415 1.64 -12.09 -19.64
N LEU A 416 2.02 -13.22 -20.24
CA LEU A 416 2.00 -13.38 -21.69
C LEU A 416 0.56 -13.43 -22.24
N ARG A 417 -0.40 -13.86 -21.43
CA ARG A 417 -1.82 -13.99 -21.80
C ARG A 417 -2.68 -13.45 -20.65
N SER A 418 -3.74 -12.74 -20.97
CA SER A 418 -4.78 -12.39 -20.00
C SER A 418 -5.68 -13.61 -19.73
N PRO A 419 -6.12 -13.83 -18.48
CA PRO A 419 -7.05 -14.91 -18.17
C PRO A 419 -8.41 -14.67 -18.86
N LEU A 420 -9.11 -15.75 -19.22
CA LEU A 420 -10.45 -15.68 -19.80
C LEU A 420 -11.49 -15.25 -18.76
N ASP A 421 -11.34 -15.72 -17.53
CA ASP A 421 -12.22 -15.39 -16.41
C ASP A 421 -11.72 -14.16 -15.67
N ARG A 422 -12.50 -13.09 -15.71
CA ARG A 422 -12.16 -11.78 -15.11
C ARG A 422 -12.38 -11.70 -13.61
N ARG A 423 -13.07 -12.65 -13.02
CA ARG A 423 -13.32 -12.76 -11.58
C ARG A 423 -13.19 -14.22 -11.18
N PRO A 424 -12.26 -14.59 -10.30
CA PRO A 424 -12.38 -15.86 -9.60
C PRO A 424 -13.66 -15.80 -8.78
N SER A 425 -14.56 -16.74 -9.03
CA SER A 425 -15.77 -16.99 -8.26
C SER A 425 -15.48 -17.28 -6.79
#